data_d978184bdb02115318178c90d96b2247
#
_entry.id   d978184bdb02115318178c90d96b2247
#
_cell.length_a   1.000
_cell.length_b   1.000
_cell.length_c   1.000
_cell.angle_alpha   90.00
_cell.angle_beta   90.00
_cell.angle_gamma   90.00
#
_symmetry.space_group_name_H-M   'P 1'
#
loop_
_entity.id
_entity.type
_entity.pdbx_description
1 polymer ?
#
loop_
_entity_poly.entity_id
_entity_poly.type
_entity_poly.pdbx_seq_one_letter_code
_entity_poly.pdbx_strand_id
1 'polypeptide(L)'
;ATKFARVISDREPDVIICTHVFAAQMVDELKKRKKLADIMTIGIVTDYTLHPYWEDVPRVQYIVTASELLTYRCVQRGVPRERILPFGIPVHPKFNQRLDRRAAAAELGIDPDMHTILLMGGSMGHAEHVKTIEKIVQIGMPFQMLVVCGNNKKMQMHVEKFAARYNGNCVIRPYGFVHNVEVMMSASDCIISKPGGLTVSEALAKNLPMLLADPIPGHEERNVDFLVNNGMAALITKHFPVDEAVYELFTNPVRLETVRHTMKAVAHPDATERLADFVLALK
;
A
#
# COMPACT_ATOMS: atom_id res chain seq x y z
N ALA A 1 20.12 22.24 -4.60
CA ALA A 1 21.27 21.46 -5.09
C ALA A 1 22.48 21.60 -4.15
N THR A 2 22.94 22.81 -3.80
CA THR A 2 24.18 23.03 -3.01
C THR A 2 24.10 22.45 -1.59
N LYS A 3 23.00 22.63 -0.86
CA LYS A 3 22.81 22.13 0.49
C LYS A 3 22.73 20.58 0.50
N PHE A 4 22.06 20.01 -0.50
CA PHE A 4 21.94 18.55 -0.63
C PHE A 4 23.30 17.90 -0.98
N ALA A 5 24.06 18.48 -1.91
CA ALA A 5 25.42 18.04 -2.24
C ALA A 5 26.33 18.05 -1.01
N ARG A 6 26.26 19.09 -0.17
CA ARG A 6 27.02 19.18 1.06
C ARG A 6 26.70 18.05 2.05
N VAL A 7 25.40 17.76 2.26
CA VAL A 7 24.97 16.65 3.14
C VAL A 7 25.55 15.31 2.68
N ILE A 8 25.56 15.06 1.37
CA ILE A 8 26.12 13.81 0.81
C ILE A 8 27.65 13.80 0.99
N SER A 9 28.32 14.91 0.69
CA SER A 9 29.78 15.01 0.85
C SER A 9 30.22 14.85 2.31
N ASP A 10 29.47 15.41 3.25
CA ASP A 10 29.78 15.33 4.69
C ASP A 10 29.56 13.92 5.27
N ARG A 11 28.78 13.05 4.59
CA ARG A 11 28.43 11.70 5.03
C ARG A 11 29.21 10.61 4.30
N GLU A 12 29.79 10.90 3.16
CA GLU A 12 30.56 9.97 2.30
C GLU A 12 29.88 8.60 2.14
N PRO A 13 28.58 8.54 1.67
CA PRO A 13 27.89 7.28 1.59
C PRO A 13 28.40 6.42 0.42
N ASP A 14 28.47 5.10 0.60
CA ASP A 14 28.76 4.14 -0.47
C ASP A 14 27.60 4.05 -1.47
N VAL A 15 26.35 4.15 -0.97
CA VAL A 15 25.12 4.01 -1.77
C VAL A 15 24.11 5.10 -1.38
N ILE A 16 23.45 5.67 -2.39
CA ILE A 16 22.34 6.60 -2.19
C ILE A 16 21.05 5.91 -2.62
N ILE A 17 20.08 5.77 -1.72
CA ILE A 17 18.75 5.25 -2.03
C ILE A 17 17.75 6.41 -2.05
N CYS A 18 17.11 6.62 -3.20
CA CYS A 18 16.11 7.66 -3.41
C CYS A 18 14.71 7.05 -3.38
N THR A 19 13.95 7.32 -2.33
CA THR A 19 12.55 6.85 -2.16
C THR A 19 11.51 7.78 -2.79
N HIS A 20 11.97 8.83 -3.48
CA HIS A 20 11.12 9.78 -4.18
C HIS A 20 11.82 10.30 -5.43
N VAL A 21 11.06 10.47 -6.52
CA VAL A 21 11.60 10.87 -7.83
C VAL A 21 12.36 12.20 -7.79
N PHE A 22 11.92 13.18 -7.01
CA PHE A 22 12.64 14.46 -6.89
C PHE A 22 14.02 14.30 -6.27
N ALA A 23 14.18 13.39 -5.30
CA ALA A 23 15.50 13.07 -4.76
C ALA A 23 16.39 12.43 -5.84
N ALA A 24 15.83 11.52 -6.63
CA ALA A 24 16.53 10.89 -7.76
C ALA A 24 16.97 11.92 -8.81
N GLN A 25 16.10 12.86 -9.20
CA GLN A 25 16.44 13.94 -10.12
C GLN A 25 17.53 14.85 -9.57
N MET A 26 17.51 15.16 -8.27
CA MET A 26 18.57 15.96 -7.64
C MET A 26 19.91 15.23 -7.67
N VAL A 27 19.93 13.93 -7.40
CA VAL A 27 21.15 13.11 -7.47
C VAL A 27 21.63 13.01 -8.94
N ASP A 28 20.74 12.76 -9.89
CA ASP A 28 21.08 12.71 -11.32
C ASP A 28 21.75 14.00 -11.78
N GLU A 29 21.19 15.15 -11.40
CA GLU A 29 21.76 16.45 -11.76
C GLU A 29 23.13 16.70 -11.09
N LEU A 30 23.35 16.24 -9.86
CA LEU A 30 24.64 16.32 -9.19
C LEU A 30 25.69 15.42 -9.87
N LYS A 31 25.32 14.23 -10.31
CA LYS A 31 26.16 13.35 -11.11
C LYS A 31 26.51 13.97 -12.47
N LYS A 32 25.53 14.56 -13.15
CA LYS A 32 25.74 15.32 -14.39
C LYS A 32 26.79 16.40 -14.23
N ARG A 33 26.81 17.08 -13.09
CA ARG A 33 27.80 18.12 -12.75
C ARG A 33 29.11 17.56 -12.19
N LYS A 34 29.33 16.24 -12.22
CA LYS A 34 30.51 15.55 -11.68
C LYS A 34 30.76 15.79 -10.18
N LYS A 35 29.69 16.06 -9.41
CA LYS A 35 29.78 16.25 -7.96
C LYS A 35 29.56 14.96 -7.16
N LEU A 36 29.01 13.92 -7.79
CA LEU A 36 28.68 12.62 -7.18
C LEU A 36 28.91 11.48 -8.21
N ALA A 37 29.94 11.54 -9.04
CA ALA A 37 30.09 10.64 -10.19
C ALA A 37 30.17 9.14 -9.80
N ASP A 38 30.85 8.82 -8.72
CA ASP A 38 31.24 7.44 -8.38
C ASP A 38 30.33 6.79 -7.33
N ILE A 39 29.34 7.50 -6.79
CA ILE A 39 28.44 6.96 -5.77
C ILE A 39 27.32 6.16 -6.42
N MET A 40 27.17 4.89 -6.02
CA MET A 40 26.06 4.03 -6.42
C MET A 40 24.72 4.66 -6.03
N THR A 41 23.74 4.65 -6.94
CA THR A 41 22.44 5.25 -6.70
C THR A 41 21.32 4.33 -7.13
N ILE A 42 20.35 4.13 -6.25
CA ILE A 42 19.16 3.31 -6.45
C ILE A 42 17.93 4.19 -6.24
N GLY A 43 17.02 4.19 -7.22
CA GLY A 43 15.71 4.78 -7.09
C GLY A 43 14.67 3.74 -6.68
N ILE A 44 13.77 4.05 -5.78
CA ILE A 44 12.63 3.19 -5.44
C ILE A 44 11.36 3.87 -5.94
N VAL A 45 10.67 3.24 -6.89
CA VAL A 45 9.34 3.65 -7.33
C VAL A 45 8.33 3.15 -6.29
N THR A 46 7.72 4.07 -5.55
CA THR A 46 6.78 3.77 -4.45
C THR A 46 5.31 3.68 -4.91
N ASP A 47 5.10 3.49 -6.20
CA ASP A 47 3.80 3.35 -6.86
C ASP A 47 3.77 2.15 -7.80
N TYR A 48 2.57 1.67 -8.15
CA TYR A 48 2.35 0.59 -9.11
C TYR A 48 2.30 1.11 -10.56
N THR A 49 3.03 2.17 -10.80
CA THR A 49 3.21 2.78 -12.11
C THR A 49 4.55 3.51 -12.16
N LEU A 50 5.12 3.65 -13.36
CA LEU A 50 6.30 4.50 -13.55
C LEU A 50 5.83 5.93 -13.87
N HIS A 51 6.10 6.88 -12.96
CA HIS A 51 5.90 8.30 -13.25
C HIS A 51 6.92 8.76 -14.31
N PRO A 52 6.54 9.62 -15.29
CA PRO A 52 7.45 10.06 -16.34
C PRO A 52 8.80 10.58 -15.86
N TYR A 53 8.86 11.25 -14.74
CA TYR A 53 10.11 11.78 -14.17
C TYR A 53 11.18 10.72 -13.83
N TRP A 54 10.78 9.45 -13.69
CA TRP A 54 11.75 8.36 -13.55
C TRP A 54 12.48 8.01 -14.87
N GLU A 55 11.94 8.45 -16.00
CA GLU A 55 12.58 8.35 -17.31
C GLU A 55 13.76 9.35 -17.44
N ASP A 56 13.64 10.49 -16.72
CA ASP A 56 14.57 11.62 -16.79
C ASP A 56 15.76 11.52 -15.81
N VAL A 57 16.06 10.31 -15.30
CA VAL A 57 17.16 10.06 -14.36
C VAL A 57 18.16 9.02 -14.90
N PRO A 58 18.81 9.25 -16.05
CA PRO A 58 19.66 8.26 -16.71
C PRO A 58 20.90 7.86 -15.91
N ARG A 59 21.32 8.66 -14.91
CA ARG A 59 22.50 8.42 -14.07
C ARG A 59 22.21 7.74 -12.74
N VAL A 60 20.94 7.48 -12.43
CA VAL A 60 20.54 6.57 -11.35
C VAL A 60 20.77 5.15 -11.85
N GLN A 61 21.67 4.39 -11.24
CA GLN A 61 22.09 3.09 -11.76
C GLN A 61 20.99 2.04 -11.77
N TYR A 62 20.20 1.97 -10.71
CA TYR A 62 19.12 1.00 -10.59
C TYR A 62 17.81 1.64 -10.20
N ILE A 63 16.71 1.04 -10.67
CA ILE A 63 15.34 1.46 -10.35
C ILE A 63 14.59 0.24 -9.84
N VAL A 64 14.24 0.26 -8.56
CA VAL A 64 13.37 -0.73 -7.94
C VAL A 64 11.93 -0.44 -8.29
N THR A 65 11.22 -1.44 -8.81
CA THR A 65 9.80 -1.35 -9.18
C THR A 65 8.94 -2.28 -8.34
N ALA A 66 7.65 -1.96 -8.23
CA ALA A 66 6.69 -2.67 -7.41
C ALA A 66 6.44 -4.13 -7.84
N SER A 67 6.69 -4.46 -9.12
CA SER A 67 6.41 -5.79 -9.67
C SER A 67 7.11 -5.99 -11.02
N GLU A 68 7.39 -7.24 -11.37
CA GLU A 68 7.84 -7.65 -12.71
C GLU A 68 6.84 -7.22 -13.81
N LEU A 69 5.55 -7.15 -13.49
CA LEU A 69 4.51 -6.71 -14.43
C LEU A 69 4.71 -5.28 -14.94
N LEU A 70 5.50 -4.46 -14.24
CA LEU A 70 5.83 -3.11 -14.66
C LEU A 70 7.03 -3.05 -15.62
N THR A 71 7.82 -4.10 -15.70
CA THR A 71 9.10 -4.13 -16.44
C THR A 71 8.89 -3.82 -17.92
N TYR A 72 7.91 -4.45 -18.57
CA TYR A 72 7.61 -4.18 -19.97
C TYR A 72 7.37 -2.68 -20.23
N ARG A 73 6.54 -2.06 -19.40
CA ARG A 73 6.21 -0.63 -19.53
C ARG A 73 7.41 0.27 -19.26
N CYS A 74 8.26 -0.09 -18.30
CA CYS A 74 9.50 0.65 -18.03
C CYS A 74 10.45 0.61 -19.23
N VAL A 75 10.61 -0.55 -19.86
CA VAL A 75 11.45 -0.71 -21.06
C VAL A 75 10.88 0.08 -22.24
N GLN A 76 9.56 0.03 -22.47
CA GLN A 76 8.91 0.81 -23.53
C GLN A 76 9.08 2.34 -23.34
N ARG A 77 9.34 2.77 -22.12
CA ARG A 77 9.61 4.16 -21.76
C ARG A 77 11.11 4.51 -21.71
N GLY A 78 11.95 3.63 -22.24
CA GLY A 78 13.39 3.88 -22.41
C GLY A 78 14.25 3.58 -21.18
N VAL A 79 13.70 2.96 -20.13
CA VAL A 79 14.52 2.47 -19.01
C VAL A 79 15.20 1.16 -19.43
N PRO A 80 16.54 1.06 -19.47
CA PRO A 80 17.23 -0.18 -19.80
C PRO A 80 16.84 -1.32 -18.86
N ARG A 81 16.61 -2.52 -19.41
CA ARG A 81 16.12 -3.70 -18.64
C ARG A 81 17.03 -4.05 -17.46
N GLU A 82 18.35 -3.94 -17.67
CA GLU A 82 19.39 -4.24 -16.68
C GLU A 82 19.40 -3.28 -15.48
N ARG A 83 18.77 -2.12 -15.61
CA ARG A 83 18.59 -1.15 -14.51
C ARG A 83 17.33 -1.40 -13.68
N ILE A 84 16.43 -2.26 -14.14
CA ILE A 84 15.13 -2.49 -13.49
C ILE A 84 15.26 -3.67 -12.53
N LEU A 85 14.97 -3.41 -11.26
CA LEU A 85 14.95 -4.39 -10.18
C LEU A 85 13.51 -4.57 -9.67
N PRO A 86 12.79 -5.59 -10.14
CA PRO A 86 11.40 -5.81 -9.74
C PRO A 86 11.30 -6.52 -8.37
N PHE A 87 11.86 -5.89 -7.34
CA PHE A 87 11.94 -6.45 -5.99
C PHE A 87 10.64 -6.27 -5.19
N GLY A 88 9.75 -5.40 -5.64
CA GLY A 88 8.61 -4.93 -4.86
C GLY A 88 8.90 -3.62 -4.14
N ILE A 89 7.86 -2.97 -3.64
CA ILE A 89 8.00 -1.80 -2.77
C ILE A 89 8.38 -2.28 -1.37
N PRO A 90 9.52 -1.86 -0.80
CA PRO A 90 9.91 -2.27 0.55
C PRO A 90 8.87 -1.87 1.60
N VAL A 91 8.44 -2.83 2.39
CA VAL A 91 7.55 -2.63 3.55
C VAL A 91 8.26 -3.07 4.82
N HIS A 92 7.75 -2.64 5.99
CA HIS A 92 8.33 -3.05 7.25
C HIS A 92 8.25 -4.59 7.43
N PRO A 93 9.31 -5.28 7.90
CA PRO A 93 9.35 -6.75 8.01
C PRO A 93 8.18 -7.37 8.80
N LYS A 94 7.54 -6.63 9.70
CA LYS A 94 6.35 -7.08 10.42
C LYS A 94 5.18 -7.47 9.51
N PHE A 95 5.06 -6.88 8.31
CA PHE A 95 4.05 -7.26 7.32
C PHE A 95 4.36 -8.59 6.64
N ASN A 96 5.63 -9.02 6.65
CA ASN A 96 6.07 -10.32 6.12
C ASN A 96 5.82 -11.48 7.11
N GLN A 97 5.64 -11.17 8.38
CA GLN A 97 5.35 -12.19 9.40
C GLN A 97 3.94 -12.75 9.23
N ARG A 98 3.87 -14.07 9.14
CA ARG A 98 2.57 -14.78 9.12
C ARG A 98 2.04 -14.83 10.56
N LEU A 99 1.02 -14.05 10.83
CA LEU A 99 0.25 -14.15 12.06
C LEU A 99 -1.05 -14.90 11.76
N ASP A 100 -1.31 -15.94 12.52
CA ASP A 100 -2.57 -16.67 12.43
C ASP A 100 -3.75 -15.76 12.75
N ARG A 101 -4.87 -15.93 12.04
CA ARG A 101 -6.08 -15.10 12.19
C ARG A 101 -6.62 -15.13 13.62
N ARG A 102 -6.66 -16.32 14.25
CA ARG A 102 -7.19 -16.47 15.61
C ARG A 102 -6.27 -15.79 16.63
N ALA A 103 -4.96 -15.89 16.45
CA ALA A 103 -3.98 -15.18 17.28
C ALA A 103 -4.11 -13.65 17.12
N ALA A 104 -4.25 -13.16 15.90
CA ALA A 104 -4.46 -11.75 15.62
C ALA A 104 -5.79 -11.24 16.20
N ALA A 105 -6.86 -12.01 16.06
CA ALA A 105 -8.17 -11.69 16.62
C ALA A 105 -8.15 -11.66 18.15
N ALA A 106 -7.45 -12.59 18.78
CA ALA A 106 -7.28 -12.62 20.24
C ALA A 106 -6.54 -11.38 20.75
N GLU A 107 -5.46 -10.95 20.06
CA GLU A 107 -4.73 -9.72 20.41
C GLU A 107 -5.61 -8.46 20.32
N LEU A 108 -6.51 -8.43 19.33
CA LEU A 108 -7.43 -7.30 19.11
C LEU A 108 -8.72 -7.39 19.97
N GLY A 109 -8.95 -8.52 20.65
CA GLY A 109 -10.17 -8.77 21.40
C GLY A 109 -11.43 -8.84 20.52
N ILE A 110 -11.30 -9.41 19.30
CA ILE A 110 -12.39 -9.56 18.32
C ILE A 110 -12.74 -11.02 18.08
N ASP A 111 -13.91 -11.28 17.50
CA ASP A 111 -14.36 -12.63 17.18
C ASP A 111 -13.64 -13.15 15.93
N PRO A 112 -12.85 -14.25 15.99
CA PRO A 112 -12.14 -14.79 14.85
C PRO A 112 -13.06 -15.46 13.80
N ASP A 113 -14.28 -15.82 14.17
CA ASP A 113 -15.25 -16.52 13.32
C ASP A 113 -16.23 -15.55 12.62
N MET A 114 -16.19 -14.27 12.97
CA MET A 114 -16.99 -13.22 12.32
C MET A 114 -16.19 -12.56 11.18
N HIS A 115 -16.83 -12.31 10.03
CA HIS A 115 -16.22 -11.54 8.95
C HIS A 115 -15.71 -10.19 9.46
N THR A 116 -14.49 -9.84 9.12
CA THR A 116 -13.81 -8.64 9.61
C THR A 116 -13.40 -7.72 8.47
N ILE A 117 -13.84 -6.49 8.50
CA ILE A 117 -13.49 -5.43 7.54
C ILE A 117 -12.54 -4.45 8.21
N LEU A 118 -11.38 -4.21 7.61
CA LEU A 118 -10.48 -3.13 8.02
C LEU A 118 -10.78 -1.88 7.17
N LEU A 119 -11.24 -0.81 7.79
CA LEU A 119 -11.49 0.48 7.13
C LEU A 119 -10.41 1.48 7.53
N MET A 120 -9.63 1.94 6.55
CA MET A 120 -8.53 2.90 6.76
C MET A 120 -8.59 4.04 5.74
N GLY A 121 -8.51 5.29 6.20
CA GLY A 121 -8.57 6.49 5.35
C GLY A 121 -7.22 7.08 4.92
N GLY A 122 -6.11 6.38 5.20
CA GLY A 122 -4.77 6.95 5.07
C GLY A 122 -4.44 7.98 6.15
N SER A 123 -3.16 8.40 6.21
CA SER A 123 -2.63 9.25 7.29
C SER A 123 -3.27 10.65 7.38
N MET A 124 -3.86 11.16 6.29
CA MET A 124 -4.48 12.48 6.23
C MET A 124 -5.99 12.51 6.50
N GLY A 125 -6.63 11.34 6.72
CA GLY A 125 -7.99 11.24 7.24
C GLY A 125 -9.10 11.97 6.47
N HIS A 126 -9.00 12.03 5.14
CA HIS A 126 -10.01 12.69 4.30
C HIS A 126 -11.22 11.81 3.96
N ALA A 127 -11.25 10.56 4.40
CA ALA A 127 -12.33 9.64 4.08
C ALA A 127 -13.57 9.91 4.94
N GLU A 128 -14.75 9.79 4.33
CA GLU A 128 -16.04 9.89 5.02
C GLU A 128 -16.42 8.54 5.64
N HIS A 129 -15.65 8.06 6.62
CA HIS A 129 -15.83 6.73 7.22
C HIS A 129 -17.26 6.47 7.67
N VAL A 130 -17.93 7.45 8.28
CA VAL A 130 -19.31 7.27 8.76
C VAL A 130 -20.26 6.92 7.61
N LYS A 131 -20.18 7.63 6.47
CA LYS A 131 -21.03 7.33 5.30
C LYS A 131 -20.72 5.95 4.71
N THR A 132 -19.45 5.56 4.72
CA THR A 132 -19.03 4.21 4.31
C THR A 132 -19.64 3.16 5.23
N ILE A 133 -19.55 3.36 6.55
CA ILE A 133 -20.13 2.45 7.56
C ILE A 133 -21.64 2.37 7.40
N GLU A 134 -22.33 3.52 7.26
CA GLU A 134 -23.80 3.59 7.06
C GLU A 134 -24.29 2.74 5.89
N LYS A 135 -23.55 2.73 4.79
CA LYS A 135 -23.87 1.87 3.64
C LYS A 135 -23.61 0.39 3.93
N ILE A 136 -22.47 0.06 4.51
CA ILE A 136 -22.08 -1.34 4.74
C ILE A 136 -23.03 -2.01 5.75
N VAL A 137 -23.46 -1.34 6.81
CA VAL A 137 -24.38 -1.93 7.79
C VAL A 137 -25.77 -2.25 7.22
N GLN A 138 -26.14 -1.67 6.07
CA GLN A 138 -27.41 -1.97 5.37
C GLN A 138 -27.40 -3.33 4.67
N ILE A 139 -26.26 -3.97 4.50
CA ILE A 139 -26.14 -5.32 3.93
C ILE A 139 -26.94 -6.35 4.74
N GLY A 140 -27.11 -6.10 6.05
CA GLY A 140 -27.88 -7.00 6.95
C GLY A 140 -27.14 -8.28 7.37
N MET A 141 -25.88 -8.47 6.92
CA MET A 141 -25.02 -9.58 7.35
C MET A 141 -24.28 -9.24 8.65
N PRO A 142 -24.05 -10.23 9.55
CA PRO A 142 -23.20 -10.02 10.71
C PRO A 142 -21.74 -9.88 10.30
N PHE A 143 -21.08 -8.81 10.74
CA PHE A 143 -19.63 -8.60 10.57
C PHE A 143 -19.11 -7.63 11.62
N GLN A 144 -17.80 -7.55 11.73
CA GLN A 144 -17.12 -6.56 12.55
C GLN A 144 -16.24 -5.66 11.69
N MET A 145 -16.15 -4.39 12.08
CA MET A 145 -15.33 -3.40 11.42
C MET A 145 -14.27 -2.83 12.36
N LEU A 146 -13.00 -2.87 11.93
CA LEU A 146 -11.90 -2.16 12.55
C LEU A 146 -11.73 -0.84 11.79
N VAL A 147 -12.12 0.28 12.43
CA VAL A 147 -12.13 1.59 11.77
C VAL A 147 -10.97 2.44 12.26
N VAL A 148 -9.93 2.54 11.45
CA VAL A 148 -8.71 3.30 11.79
C VAL A 148 -8.83 4.75 11.30
N CYS A 149 -8.99 5.67 12.24
CA CYS A 149 -9.16 7.10 12.01
C CYS A 149 -7.83 7.88 12.02
N GLY A 150 -6.70 7.22 12.35
CA GLY A 150 -5.40 7.85 12.44
C GLY A 150 -5.38 9.05 13.40
N ASN A 151 -4.78 10.15 13.00
CA ASN A 151 -4.70 11.37 13.81
C ASN A 151 -5.98 12.24 13.74
N ASN A 152 -7.00 11.83 12.99
CA ASN A 152 -8.25 12.57 12.85
C ASN A 152 -9.21 12.31 14.01
N LYS A 153 -9.00 12.99 15.14
CA LYS A 153 -9.85 12.87 16.33
C LYS A 153 -11.32 13.22 16.09
N LYS A 154 -11.61 14.16 15.16
CA LYS A 154 -12.99 14.53 14.83
C LYS A 154 -13.70 13.35 14.16
N MET A 155 -13.05 12.70 13.21
CA MET A 155 -13.57 11.50 12.56
C MET A 155 -13.77 10.36 13.56
N GLN A 156 -12.78 10.11 14.42
CA GLN A 156 -12.89 9.11 15.48
C GLN A 156 -14.13 9.35 16.36
N MET A 157 -14.34 10.57 16.86
CA MET A 157 -15.55 10.90 17.65
C MET A 157 -16.85 10.66 16.86
N HIS A 158 -16.89 10.92 15.56
CA HIS A 158 -18.09 10.66 14.76
C HIS A 158 -18.36 9.16 14.62
N VAL A 159 -17.32 8.36 14.40
CA VAL A 159 -17.45 6.88 14.35
C VAL A 159 -17.86 6.32 15.71
N GLU A 160 -17.28 6.80 16.81
CA GLU A 160 -17.66 6.41 18.17
C GLU A 160 -19.13 6.72 18.47
N LYS A 161 -19.61 7.92 18.10
CA LYS A 161 -21.02 8.30 18.26
C LYS A 161 -21.95 7.44 17.39
N PHE A 162 -21.53 7.07 16.19
CA PHE A 162 -22.29 6.17 15.33
C PHE A 162 -22.35 4.78 15.97
N ALA A 163 -21.21 4.20 16.34
CA ALA A 163 -21.11 2.90 16.96
C ALA A 163 -21.96 2.77 18.24
N ALA A 164 -21.96 3.81 19.10
CA ALA A 164 -22.74 3.85 20.32
C ALA A 164 -24.28 3.88 20.12
N ARG A 165 -24.73 4.31 18.93
CA ARG A 165 -26.16 4.39 18.59
C ARG A 165 -26.65 3.24 17.72
N TYR A 166 -25.71 2.50 17.16
CA TYR A 166 -26.03 1.40 16.25
C TYR A 166 -26.48 0.17 17.04
N ASN A 167 -27.69 -0.32 16.78
CA ASN A 167 -28.31 -1.46 17.47
C ASN A 167 -28.49 -2.67 16.53
N GLY A 168 -27.79 -2.73 15.41
CA GLY A 168 -27.85 -3.85 14.48
C GLY A 168 -26.90 -4.98 14.84
N ASN A 169 -26.70 -5.89 13.90
CA ASN A 169 -25.92 -7.12 14.06
C ASN A 169 -24.41 -6.98 13.74
N CYS A 170 -23.93 -5.75 13.47
CA CYS A 170 -22.53 -5.50 13.20
C CYS A 170 -21.81 -4.93 14.44
N VAL A 171 -20.53 -5.23 14.59
CA VAL A 171 -19.67 -4.67 15.63
C VAL A 171 -18.73 -3.64 15.03
N ILE A 172 -18.82 -2.38 15.46
CA ILE A 172 -18.00 -1.28 14.94
C ILE A 172 -17.00 -0.86 16.01
N ARG A 173 -15.71 -1.00 15.71
CA ARG A 173 -14.61 -0.68 16.62
C ARG A 173 -13.77 0.47 16.08
N PRO A 174 -13.97 1.70 16.58
CA PRO A 174 -13.17 2.85 16.22
C PRO A 174 -11.80 2.84 16.89
N TYR A 175 -10.77 3.14 16.12
CA TYR A 175 -9.39 3.31 16.59
C TYR A 175 -8.86 4.67 16.12
N GLY A 176 -8.01 5.29 16.92
CA GLY A 176 -7.22 6.45 16.53
C GLY A 176 -6.01 6.04 15.70
N PHE A 177 -4.85 6.65 15.96
CA PHE A 177 -3.59 6.21 15.38
C PHE A 177 -3.15 4.89 16.03
N VAL A 178 -2.77 3.91 15.22
CA VAL A 178 -2.38 2.56 15.64
C VAL A 178 -0.99 2.21 15.12
N HIS A 179 -0.27 1.35 15.86
CA HIS A 179 1.06 0.87 15.50
C HIS A 179 1.09 -0.59 15.03
N ASN A 180 -0.04 -1.30 15.16
CA ASN A 180 -0.20 -2.72 14.88
C ASN A 180 -1.14 -3.00 13.70
N VAL A 181 -1.01 -2.21 12.64
CA VAL A 181 -1.81 -2.37 11.41
C VAL A 181 -1.64 -3.77 10.82
N GLU A 182 -0.45 -4.37 10.91
CA GLU A 182 -0.15 -5.72 10.43
C GLU A 182 -0.97 -6.80 11.16
N VAL A 183 -1.27 -6.60 12.45
CA VAL A 183 -2.16 -7.48 13.23
C VAL A 183 -3.59 -7.31 12.76
N MET A 184 -4.05 -6.06 12.60
CA MET A 184 -5.39 -5.76 12.09
C MET A 184 -5.60 -6.34 10.69
N MET A 185 -4.62 -6.22 9.79
CA MET A 185 -4.66 -6.83 8.46
C MET A 185 -4.71 -8.36 8.54
N SER A 186 -3.98 -8.99 9.47
CA SER A 186 -3.97 -10.45 9.65
C SER A 186 -5.30 -10.98 10.18
N ALA A 187 -6.05 -10.17 10.96
CA ALA A 187 -7.36 -10.53 11.48
C ALA A 187 -8.51 -10.26 10.52
N SER A 188 -8.27 -9.52 9.42
CA SER A 188 -9.31 -9.04 8.50
C SER A 188 -9.48 -9.92 7.27
N ASP A 189 -10.68 -9.90 6.68
CA ASP A 189 -11.01 -10.58 5.42
C ASP A 189 -10.80 -9.66 4.20
N CYS A 190 -10.98 -8.36 4.39
CA CYS A 190 -10.69 -7.35 3.38
C CYS A 190 -10.30 -6.01 4.02
N ILE A 191 -9.69 -5.16 3.21
CA ILE A 191 -9.41 -3.77 3.56
C ILE A 191 -10.14 -2.83 2.61
N ILE A 192 -10.77 -1.79 3.17
CA ILE A 192 -11.29 -0.65 2.42
C ILE A 192 -10.33 0.52 2.68
N SER A 193 -9.64 0.97 1.64
CA SER A 193 -8.62 2.01 1.77
C SER A 193 -8.39 2.76 0.45
N LYS A 194 -7.66 3.87 0.54
CA LYS A 194 -7.08 4.51 -0.65
C LYS A 194 -5.97 3.64 -1.25
N PRO A 195 -5.76 3.68 -2.56
CA PRO A 195 -4.75 2.88 -3.26
C PRO A 195 -3.33 3.48 -3.16
N GLY A 196 -2.92 3.91 -1.97
CA GLY A 196 -1.55 4.39 -1.73
C GLY A 196 -0.53 3.25 -1.82
N GLY A 197 0.61 3.48 -2.46
CA GLY A 197 1.58 2.43 -2.77
C GLY A 197 2.03 1.60 -1.56
N LEU A 198 2.28 2.22 -0.40
CA LEU A 198 2.66 1.48 0.82
C LEU A 198 1.51 0.63 1.35
N THR A 199 0.31 1.18 1.49
CA THR A 199 -0.86 0.42 1.98
C THR A 199 -1.19 -0.76 1.06
N VAL A 200 -1.08 -0.56 -0.25
CA VAL A 200 -1.24 -1.64 -1.25
C VAL A 200 -0.19 -2.72 -1.05
N SER A 201 1.09 -2.36 -0.88
CA SER A 201 2.18 -3.32 -0.69
C SER A 201 2.04 -4.09 0.62
N GLU A 202 1.59 -3.45 1.69
CA GLU A 202 1.28 -4.05 2.98
C GLU A 202 0.12 -5.06 2.86
N ALA A 203 -0.96 -4.67 2.16
CA ALA A 203 -2.10 -5.54 1.91
C ALA A 203 -1.73 -6.75 1.02
N LEU A 204 -0.89 -6.55 0.00
CA LEU A 204 -0.36 -7.63 -0.83
C LEU A 204 0.50 -8.60 -0.01
N ALA A 205 1.39 -8.08 0.86
CA ALA A 205 2.23 -8.90 1.73
C ALA A 205 1.38 -9.75 2.71
N LYS A 206 0.25 -9.22 3.18
CA LYS A 206 -0.73 -9.93 4.03
C LYS A 206 -1.75 -10.76 3.25
N ASN A 207 -1.70 -10.74 1.92
CA ASN A 207 -2.70 -11.37 1.05
C ASN A 207 -4.14 -10.98 1.40
N LEU A 208 -4.34 -9.70 1.74
CA LEU A 208 -5.60 -9.12 2.19
C LEU A 208 -6.32 -8.43 1.03
N PRO A 209 -7.47 -8.96 0.56
CA PRO A 209 -8.26 -8.38 -0.53
C PRO A 209 -8.59 -6.90 -0.32
N MET A 210 -8.48 -6.11 -1.39
CA MET A 210 -8.61 -4.66 -1.35
C MET A 210 -9.88 -4.18 -2.06
N LEU A 211 -10.65 -3.36 -1.36
CA LEU A 211 -11.72 -2.53 -1.92
C LEU A 211 -11.20 -1.08 -1.91
N LEU A 212 -10.91 -0.56 -3.09
CA LEU A 212 -10.26 0.74 -3.25
C LEU A 212 -11.29 1.86 -3.26
N ALA A 213 -11.09 2.88 -2.42
CA ALA A 213 -11.97 4.03 -2.30
C ALA A 213 -11.20 5.34 -2.45
N ASP A 214 -11.85 6.35 -2.96
CA ASP A 214 -11.40 7.76 -2.99
C ASP A 214 -9.94 7.95 -3.45
N PRO A 215 -9.52 7.42 -4.61
CA PRO A 215 -8.16 7.61 -5.10
C PRO A 215 -7.88 9.09 -5.35
N ILE A 216 -6.66 9.53 -5.01
CA ILE A 216 -6.21 10.88 -5.34
C ILE A 216 -6.07 10.97 -6.87
N PRO A 217 -6.77 11.93 -7.53
CA PRO A 217 -6.72 12.09 -8.98
C PRO A 217 -5.30 12.22 -9.53
N GLY A 218 -5.04 11.55 -10.65
CA GLY A 218 -3.77 11.59 -11.37
C GLY A 218 -2.63 10.77 -10.76
N HIS A 219 -2.56 10.62 -9.45
CA HIS A 219 -1.50 9.91 -8.75
C HIS A 219 -1.93 8.48 -8.38
N GLU A 220 -2.95 8.35 -7.52
CA GLU A 220 -3.40 7.05 -7.04
C GLU A 220 -4.29 6.31 -8.06
N GLU A 221 -4.93 7.01 -9.01
CA GLU A 221 -5.70 6.39 -10.09
C GLU A 221 -4.90 5.37 -10.90
N ARG A 222 -3.61 5.61 -11.09
CA ARG A 222 -2.74 4.67 -11.81
C ARG A 222 -2.45 3.40 -11.00
N ASN A 223 -2.43 3.50 -9.68
CA ASN A 223 -2.36 2.33 -8.82
C ASN A 223 -3.67 1.52 -8.90
N VAL A 224 -4.83 2.22 -8.96
CA VAL A 224 -6.13 1.58 -9.24
C VAL A 224 -6.09 0.82 -10.54
N ASP A 225 -5.68 1.46 -11.65
CA ASP A 225 -5.61 0.83 -12.96
C ASP A 225 -4.77 -0.46 -12.93
N PHE A 226 -3.61 -0.41 -12.27
CA PHE A 226 -2.75 -1.58 -12.14
C PHE A 226 -3.45 -2.70 -11.36
N LEU A 227 -4.02 -2.39 -10.20
CA LEU A 227 -4.59 -3.38 -9.29
C LEU A 227 -5.87 -4.02 -9.87
N VAL A 228 -6.76 -3.21 -10.42
CA VAL A 228 -8.04 -3.68 -10.97
C VAL A 228 -7.83 -4.48 -12.25
N ASN A 229 -7.00 -3.98 -13.19
CA ASN A 229 -6.73 -4.69 -14.45
C ASN A 229 -5.95 -6.01 -14.25
N ASN A 230 -5.27 -6.18 -13.13
CA ASN A 230 -4.62 -7.44 -12.77
C ASN A 230 -5.46 -8.29 -11.79
N GLY A 231 -6.71 -7.95 -11.53
CA GLY A 231 -7.63 -8.75 -10.71
C GLY A 231 -7.29 -8.84 -9.22
N MET A 232 -6.57 -7.84 -8.68
CA MET A 232 -6.10 -7.84 -7.28
C MET A 232 -6.97 -7.00 -6.35
N ALA A 233 -7.83 -6.14 -6.91
CA ALA A 233 -8.69 -5.26 -6.14
C ALA A 233 -9.98 -4.95 -6.90
N ALA A 234 -10.98 -4.43 -6.19
CA ALA A 234 -12.15 -3.79 -6.78
C ALA A 234 -12.16 -2.30 -6.45
N LEU A 235 -12.56 -1.46 -7.42
CA LEU A 235 -12.74 -0.03 -7.21
C LEU A 235 -14.19 0.26 -6.82
N ILE A 236 -14.38 0.91 -5.67
CA ILE A 236 -15.66 1.44 -5.23
C ILE A 236 -15.99 2.68 -6.06
N THR A 237 -17.13 2.66 -6.74
CA THR A 237 -17.60 3.73 -7.59
C THR A 237 -19.07 4.06 -7.30
N LYS A 238 -19.61 5.05 -7.99
CA LYS A 238 -21.05 5.34 -7.94
C LYS A 238 -21.90 4.17 -8.46
N HIS A 239 -21.37 3.40 -9.43
CA HIS A 239 -22.07 2.28 -10.07
C HIS A 239 -21.74 0.92 -9.46
N PHE A 240 -20.74 0.85 -8.61
CA PHE A 240 -20.36 -0.30 -7.80
C PHE A 240 -20.06 0.18 -6.39
N PRO A 241 -21.11 0.44 -5.58
CA PRO A 241 -20.99 1.04 -4.26
C PRO A 241 -20.39 0.05 -3.25
N VAL A 242 -19.96 0.57 -2.10
CA VAL A 242 -19.20 -0.20 -1.10
C VAL A 242 -19.96 -1.37 -0.50
N ASP A 243 -21.26 -1.22 -0.30
CA ASP A 243 -22.15 -2.26 0.20
C ASP A 243 -22.26 -3.43 -0.78
N GLU A 244 -22.44 -3.17 -2.06
CA GLU A 244 -22.40 -4.19 -3.11
C GLU A 244 -21.04 -4.89 -3.19
N ALA A 245 -19.93 -4.11 -3.16
CA ALA A 245 -18.58 -4.66 -3.20
C ALA A 245 -18.28 -5.61 -2.02
N VAL A 246 -18.69 -5.23 -0.81
CA VAL A 246 -18.55 -6.06 0.40
C VAL A 246 -19.44 -7.28 0.33
N TYR A 247 -20.73 -7.11 -0.07
CA TYR A 247 -21.66 -8.22 -0.20
C TYR A 247 -21.15 -9.27 -1.18
N GLU A 248 -20.73 -8.87 -2.39
CA GLU A 248 -20.18 -9.79 -3.37
C GLU A 248 -18.91 -10.49 -2.90
N LEU A 249 -18.05 -9.78 -2.18
CA LEU A 249 -16.81 -10.36 -1.68
C LEU A 249 -17.07 -11.47 -0.65
N PHE A 250 -18.05 -11.28 0.25
CA PHE A 250 -18.34 -12.23 1.31
C PHE A 250 -19.29 -13.36 0.90
N THR A 251 -20.11 -13.15 -0.13
CA THR A 251 -21.04 -14.18 -0.62
C THR A 251 -20.51 -14.99 -1.79
N ASN A 252 -19.36 -14.61 -2.36
CA ASN A 252 -18.74 -15.31 -3.49
C ASN A 252 -17.32 -15.81 -3.12
N PRO A 253 -17.21 -17.00 -2.53
CA PRO A 253 -15.91 -17.56 -2.11
C PRO A 253 -14.95 -17.78 -3.29
N VAL A 254 -15.46 -18.11 -4.48
CA VAL A 254 -14.63 -18.28 -5.69
C VAL A 254 -13.96 -16.97 -6.07
N ARG A 255 -14.69 -15.86 -6.03
CA ARG A 255 -14.12 -14.54 -6.29
C ARG A 255 -13.04 -14.18 -5.27
N LEU A 256 -13.31 -14.41 -3.99
CA LEU A 256 -12.38 -14.14 -2.90
C LEU A 256 -11.07 -14.94 -3.08
N GLU A 257 -11.17 -16.23 -3.37
CA GLU A 257 -10.00 -17.09 -3.62
C GLU A 257 -9.22 -16.65 -4.86
N THR A 258 -9.91 -16.28 -5.95
CA THR A 258 -9.28 -15.81 -7.20
C THR A 258 -8.47 -14.56 -6.94
N VAL A 259 -9.03 -13.57 -6.22
CA VAL A 259 -8.34 -12.34 -5.85
C VAL A 259 -7.10 -12.66 -5.00
N ARG A 260 -7.24 -13.48 -3.97
CA ARG A 260 -6.11 -13.90 -3.11
C ARG A 260 -5.03 -14.65 -3.88
N HIS A 261 -5.42 -15.52 -4.81
CA HIS A 261 -4.46 -16.24 -5.65
C HIS A 261 -3.65 -15.27 -6.53
N THR A 262 -4.32 -14.34 -7.19
CA THR A 262 -3.67 -13.31 -8.02
C THR A 262 -2.76 -12.40 -7.20
N MET A 263 -3.23 -11.93 -6.04
CA MET A 263 -2.42 -11.12 -5.13
C MET A 263 -1.14 -11.83 -4.71
N LYS A 264 -1.26 -13.12 -4.32
CA LYS A 264 -0.11 -13.95 -3.91
C LYS A 264 0.92 -14.14 -5.02
N ALA A 265 0.49 -14.20 -6.27
CA ALA A 265 1.39 -14.35 -7.43
C ALA A 265 2.18 -13.06 -7.73
N VAL A 266 1.71 -11.89 -7.29
CA VAL A 266 2.31 -10.58 -7.56
C VAL A 266 3.00 -9.99 -6.32
N ALA A 267 2.66 -10.47 -5.14
CA ALA A 267 3.20 -9.96 -3.88
C ALA A 267 4.71 -10.24 -3.74
N HIS A 268 5.43 -9.25 -3.24
CA HIS A 268 6.84 -9.34 -2.88
C HIS A 268 7.01 -9.04 -1.37
N PRO A 269 6.61 -9.94 -0.48
CA PRO A 269 6.72 -9.71 0.96
C PRO A 269 8.17 -9.58 1.43
N ASP A 270 9.11 -10.16 0.67
CA ASP A 270 10.57 -10.14 0.88
C ASP A 270 11.28 -8.94 0.21
N ALA A 271 10.53 -7.93 -0.26
CA ALA A 271 11.09 -6.79 -0.99
C ALA A 271 12.21 -6.05 -0.23
N THR A 272 12.06 -5.90 1.08
CA THR A 272 13.04 -5.23 1.93
C THR A 272 14.34 -6.03 2.03
N GLU A 273 14.23 -7.34 2.26
CA GLU A 273 15.36 -8.26 2.34
C GLU A 273 16.11 -8.32 1.00
N ARG A 274 15.39 -8.49 -0.11
CA ARG A 274 15.98 -8.50 -1.46
C ARG A 274 16.75 -7.22 -1.78
N LEU A 275 16.19 -6.06 -1.42
CA LEU A 275 16.88 -4.79 -1.61
C LEU A 275 18.12 -4.68 -0.72
N ALA A 276 18.02 -5.09 0.55
CA ALA A 276 19.15 -5.07 1.48
C ALA A 276 20.30 -5.97 1.01
N ASP A 277 19.99 -7.21 0.62
CA ASP A 277 20.98 -8.16 0.10
C ASP A 277 21.65 -7.64 -1.17
N PHE A 278 20.86 -7.05 -2.09
CA PHE A 278 21.39 -6.44 -3.30
C PHE A 278 22.35 -5.30 -2.97
N VAL A 279 21.98 -4.39 -2.07
CA VAL A 279 22.83 -3.25 -1.68
C VAL A 279 24.12 -3.73 -1.01
N LEU A 280 24.05 -4.74 -0.15
CA LEU A 280 25.23 -5.31 0.52
C LEU A 280 26.17 -6.00 -0.46
N ALA A 281 25.66 -6.59 -1.53
CA ALA A 281 26.44 -7.23 -2.59
C ALA A 281 27.13 -6.25 -3.54
N LEU A 282 26.78 -4.96 -3.51
CA LEU A 282 27.41 -3.90 -4.32
C LEU A 282 28.74 -3.37 -3.72
N LYS A 283 29.12 -3.85 -2.53
CA LYS A 283 30.36 -3.45 -1.83
C LYS A 283 31.60 -4.13 -2.37
#